data_de99e9026bf06fb977b96168940ceb6c
#
_entry.id   de99e9026bf06fb977b96168940ceb6c
#
_cell.length_a   1.000
_cell.length_b   1.000
_cell.length_c   1.000
_cell.angle_alpha   90.00
_cell.angle_beta   90.00
_cell.angle_gamma   90.00
#
_symmetry.space_group_name_H-M   'P 1'
#
loop_
_entity.id
_entity.type
_entity.pdbx_description
1 polymer ?
#
loop_
_entity_poly.entity_id
_entity_poly.type
_entity_poly.pdbx_seq_one_letter_code
_entity_poly.pdbx_strand_id
1 'polypeptide(L)'
;MNKVLKPIVILTLAWMVASCATTGDRAAITPYIDGGINIHMKGDRQLNLYQRAPHALTVCAYQLKDLNAFNQVLEEKDGVTKLMECSRFDPSVNFVKRLVVQPGRDLYDAMELSEGTRHVAIVAGYYNFKKKEAVKTVPLPLKGMPFFKKHVGTDIDVFCGPQELRILKGGE
;
A
#
# COMPACT_ATOMS: atom_id res chain seq x y z
N MET A 1 37.49 -56.62 -17.57
CA MET A 1 36.39 -55.81 -18.10
C MET A 1 35.68 -54.92 -17.09
N ASN A 2 36.22 -54.69 -15.87
CA ASN A 2 35.54 -53.98 -14.77
C ASN A 2 36.26 -52.69 -14.28
N LYS A 3 37.33 -52.23 -14.93
CA LYS A 3 38.10 -51.04 -14.46
C LYS A 3 37.68 -49.71 -15.11
N VAL A 4 36.94 -49.76 -16.20
CA VAL A 4 36.53 -48.55 -16.96
C VAL A 4 35.11 -48.10 -16.56
N LEU A 5 34.32 -49.00 -15.99
CA LEU A 5 32.93 -48.71 -15.63
C LEU A 5 32.76 -47.85 -14.36
N LYS A 6 33.72 -47.93 -13.42
CA LYS A 6 33.70 -47.16 -12.17
C LYS A 6 33.86 -45.64 -12.34
N PRO A 7 34.74 -45.11 -13.20
CA PRO A 7 34.83 -43.64 -13.34
C PRO A 7 33.64 -43.03 -14.10
N ILE A 8 32.95 -43.80 -14.96
CA ILE A 8 31.80 -43.32 -15.73
C ILE A 8 30.58 -43.17 -14.81
N VAL A 9 30.37 -44.12 -13.86
CA VAL A 9 29.26 -44.04 -12.91
C VAL A 9 29.44 -42.87 -11.92
N ILE A 10 30.66 -42.56 -11.52
CA ILE A 10 30.94 -41.42 -10.62
C ILE A 10 30.74 -40.09 -11.33
N LEU A 11 31.07 -40.02 -12.64
CA LEU A 11 30.92 -38.78 -13.44
C LEU A 11 29.45 -38.47 -13.73
N THR A 12 28.60 -39.48 -13.88
CA THR A 12 27.13 -39.28 -14.09
C THR A 12 26.39 -38.93 -12.82
N LEU A 13 26.87 -39.35 -11.63
CA LEU A 13 26.26 -39.01 -10.34
C LEU A 13 26.57 -37.55 -9.92
N ALA A 14 27.69 -36.96 -10.41
CA ALA A 14 28.06 -35.58 -10.11
C ALA A 14 27.20 -34.53 -10.83
N TRP A 15 26.46 -34.92 -11.89
CA TRP A 15 25.60 -34.00 -12.67
C TRP A 15 24.15 -33.85 -12.16
N MET A 16 23.75 -34.66 -11.18
CA MET A 16 22.37 -34.61 -10.65
C MET A 16 22.16 -33.67 -9.45
N VAL A 17 23.18 -33.01 -8.92
CA VAL A 17 23.04 -32.09 -7.79
C VAL A 17 23.05 -30.59 -8.19
N ALA A 18 22.94 -30.25 -9.47
CA ALA A 18 22.99 -28.88 -9.97
C ALA A 18 21.59 -28.28 -10.24
N SER A 19 20.54 -28.77 -9.60
CA SER A 19 19.18 -28.25 -9.86
C SER A 19 18.42 -28.06 -8.55
N CYS A 20 18.59 -26.90 -7.94
CA CYS A 20 17.58 -26.18 -7.14
C CYS A 20 18.20 -24.90 -6.55
N ALA A 21 18.71 -24.02 -7.43
CA ALA A 21 18.79 -22.61 -7.08
C ALA A 21 17.45 -21.98 -7.50
N THR A 22 16.40 -22.19 -6.72
CA THR A 22 15.25 -21.30 -6.73
C THR A 22 15.76 -19.95 -6.24
N THR A 23 16.11 -19.07 -7.18
CA THR A 23 16.16 -17.64 -6.95
C THR A 23 14.73 -17.21 -6.61
N GLY A 24 14.31 -17.46 -5.38
CA GLY A 24 13.16 -16.79 -4.83
C GLY A 24 13.46 -15.30 -4.96
N ASP A 25 12.67 -14.59 -5.75
CA ASP A 25 12.65 -13.13 -5.75
C ASP A 25 12.51 -12.68 -4.29
N ARG A 26 13.64 -12.35 -3.67
CA ARG A 26 13.64 -11.64 -2.40
C ARG A 26 13.02 -10.29 -2.72
N ALA A 27 11.70 -10.23 -2.53
CA ALA A 27 10.98 -8.99 -2.63
C ALA A 27 11.77 -7.95 -1.83
N ALA A 28 12.21 -6.88 -2.52
CA ALA A 28 13.01 -5.84 -1.89
C ALA A 28 12.23 -5.31 -0.66
N ILE A 29 12.81 -5.49 0.53
CA ILE A 29 12.21 -4.99 1.77
C ILE A 29 12.36 -3.48 1.75
N THR A 30 11.24 -2.77 1.84
CA THR A 30 11.23 -1.32 1.97
C THR A 30 11.83 -0.96 3.33
N PRO A 31 12.96 -0.24 3.41
CA PRO A 31 13.50 0.21 4.68
C PRO A 31 12.56 1.24 5.34
N TYR A 32 12.71 1.40 6.65
CA TYR A 32 12.08 2.49 7.38
C TYR A 32 12.68 3.84 6.94
N ILE A 33 11.82 4.83 6.65
CA ILE A 33 12.22 6.19 6.27
C ILE A 33 11.35 7.18 7.04
N ASP A 34 12.00 8.02 7.84
CA ASP A 34 11.36 9.14 8.54
C ASP A 34 10.83 10.17 7.52
N GLY A 35 9.56 10.59 7.66
CA GLY A 35 8.91 11.50 6.71
C GLY A 35 8.83 10.96 5.28
N GLY A 36 8.85 9.64 5.09
CA GLY A 36 8.89 9.01 3.77
C GLY A 36 7.59 9.09 2.97
N ILE A 37 6.46 9.46 3.58
CA ILE A 37 5.16 9.62 2.92
C ILE A 37 4.60 10.99 3.30
N ASN A 38 4.47 11.88 2.31
CA ASN A 38 3.79 13.15 2.47
C ASN A 38 2.39 13.05 1.86
N ILE A 39 1.37 13.28 2.65
CA ILE A 39 -0.02 13.29 2.18
C ILE A 39 -0.53 14.74 2.18
N HIS A 40 -0.96 15.19 1.02
CA HIS A 40 -1.69 16.44 0.86
C HIS A 40 -3.13 16.13 0.46
N MET A 41 -4.09 16.50 1.29
CA MET A 41 -5.51 16.32 1.04
C MET A 41 -6.18 17.67 0.85
N LYS A 42 -6.73 17.89 -0.36
CA LYS A 42 -7.47 19.11 -0.69
C LYS A 42 -8.96 18.87 -0.49
N GLY A 43 -9.54 19.52 0.54
CA GLY A 43 -10.97 19.45 0.82
C GLY A 43 -11.78 20.38 -0.08
N ASP A 44 -12.74 19.81 -0.82
CA ASP A 44 -13.71 20.61 -1.57
C ASP A 44 -14.57 21.47 -0.62
N ARG A 45 -15.11 22.59 -1.10
CA ARG A 45 -16.05 23.42 -0.33
C ARG A 45 -17.35 22.68 0.01
N GLN A 46 -17.75 21.71 -0.82
CA GLN A 46 -18.89 20.82 -0.64
C GLN A 46 -18.46 19.42 -0.13
N LEU A 47 -17.31 19.34 0.53
CA LEU A 47 -16.76 18.09 1.06
C LEU A 47 -17.83 17.31 1.83
N ASN A 48 -17.92 15.97 1.56
CA ASN A 48 -18.79 15.04 2.28
C ASN A 48 -20.22 15.57 2.40
N LEU A 49 -20.78 15.97 1.25
CA LEU A 49 -22.08 16.64 1.17
C LEU A 49 -23.20 15.71 1.62
N TYR A 50 -23.90 16.09 2.69
CA TYR A 50 -25.06 15.38 3.19
C TYR A 50 -26.14 16.38 3.60
N GLN A 51 -27.41 16.13 3.25
CA GLN A 51 -28.55 17.02 3.50
C GLN A 51 -28.29 18.49 3.07
N ARG A 52 -27.63 18.68 1.92
CA ARG A 52 -27.22 19.96 1.34
C ARG A 52 -26.21 20.77 2.18
N ALA A 53 -25.57 20.15 3.17
CA ALA A 53 -24.54 20.76 3.97
C ALA A 53 -23.21 20.03 3.80
N PRO A 54 -22.06 20.73 3.74
CA PRO A 54 -20.74 20.13 3.76
C PRO A 54 -20.38 19.68 5.19
N HIS A 55 -19.67 18.58 5.29
CA HIS A 55 -19.22 18.03 6.58
C HIS A 55 -17.75 17.69 6.55
N ALA A 56 -17.12 17.64 7.72
CA ALA A 56 -15.78 17.10 7.86
C ALA A 56 -15.73 15.64 7.39
N LEU A 57 -14.62 15.25 6.79
CA LEU A 57 -14.40 13.91 6.28
C LEU A 57 -13.32 13.21 7.10
N THR A 58 -13.66 12.12 7.76
CA THR A 58 -12.68 11.22 8.37
C THR A 58 -12.06 10.35 7.28
N VAL A 59 -10.74 10.22 7.30
CA VAL A 59 -9.96 9.43 6.37
C VAL A 59 -9.00 8.54 7.14
N CYS A 60 -8.92 7.25 6.79
CA CYS A 60 -7.91 6.33 7.29
C CYS A 60 -6.85 6.09 6.20
N ALA A 61 -5.60 6.40 6.49
CA ALA A 61 -4.46 6.11 5.64
C ALA A 61 -3.74 4.87 6.17
N TYR A 62 -3.70 3.80 5.37
CA TYR A 62 -3.10 2.52 5.69
C TYR A 62 -1.80 2.33 4.95
N GLN A 63 -0.75 1.89 5.62
CA GLN A 63 0.48 1.39 5.02
C GLN A 63 0.43 -0.14 4.98
N LEU A 64 0.51 -0.71 3.80
CA LEU A 64 0.28 -2.13 3.55
C LEU A 64 1.50 -2.78 2.90
N LYS A 65 1.86 -3.99 3.35
CA LYS A 65 2.85 -4.86 2.70
C LYS A 65 2.33 -5.41 1.39
N ASP A 66 1.06 -5.80 1.38
CA ASP A 66 0.31 -6.27 0.21
C ASP A 66 -1.17 -5.89 0.37
N LEU A 67 -1.95 -6.11 -0.68
CA LEU A 67 -3.37 -5.74 -0.72
C LEU A 67 -4.33 -6.90 -0.41
N ASN A 68 -3.84 -8.13 -0.15
CA ASN A 68 -4.72 -9.31 -0.07
C ASN A 68 -5.73 -9.20 1.06
N ALA A 69 -5.26 -9.06 2.31
CA ALA A 69 -6.14 -8.93 3.47
C ALA A 69 -7.00 -7.65 3.40
N PHE A 70 -6.42 -6.54 2.92
CA PHE A 70 -7.15 -5.30 2.73
C PHE A 70 -8.32 -5.45 1.75
N ASN A 71 -8.07 -6.06 0.59
CA ASN A 71 -9.11 -6.32 -0.41
C ASN A 71 -10.16 -7.31 0.11
N GLN A 72 -9.75 -8.33 0.88
CA GLN A 72 -10.68 -9.27 1.48
C GLN A 72 -11.66 -8.55 2.42
N VAL A 73 -11.16 -7.71 3.34
CA VAL A 73 -12.03 -6.89 4.21
C VAL A 73 -12.89 -5.94 3.39
N LEU A 74 -12.32 -5.30 2.35
CA LEU A 74 -13.05 -4.37 1.49
C LEU A 74 -14.22 -5.04 0.76
N GLU A 75 -14.12 -6.33 0.40
CA GLU A 75 -15.19 -7.07 -0.27
C GLU A 75 -16.30 -7.55 0.69
N GLU A 76 -16.12 -7.47 1.99
CA GLU A 76 -17.18 -7.76 2.95
C GLU A 76 -18.33 -6.74 2.84
N LYS A 77 -19.52 -7.14 3.28
CA LYS A 77 -20.73 -6.29 3.26
C LYS A 77 -20.49 -4.95 3.98
N ASP A 78 -19.83 -5.00 5.15
CA ASP A 78 -19.52 -3.83 5.99
C ASP A 78 -18.04 -3.45 5.95
N GLY A 79 -17.34 -3.83 4.86
CA GLY A 79 -15.89 -3.72 4.76
C GLY A 79 -15.36 -2.30 4.90
N VAL A 80 -16.01 -1.31 4.26
CA VAL A 80 -15.61 0.10 4.42
C VAL A 80 -15.81 0.55 5.86
N THR A 81 -16.88 0.15 6.53
CA THR A 81 -17.14 0.50 7.94
C THR A 81 -16.04 -0.05 8.86
N LYS A 82 -15.63 -1.31 8.64
CA LYS A 82 -14.51 -1.92 9.38
C LYS A 82 -13.20 -1.17 9.12
N LEU A 83 -12.91 -0.82 7.87
CA LEU A 83 -11.72 -0.06 7.52
C LEU A 83 -11.76 1.38 8.09
N MET A 84 -12.94 1.95 8.34
CA MET A 84 -13.09 3.27 8.97
C MET A 84 -12.86 3.26 10.49
N GLU A 85 -12.66 2.09 11.10
CA GLU A 85 -12.15 2.00 12.47
C GLU A 85 -10.73 2.54 12.60
N CYS A 86 -9.99 2.64 11.48
CA CYS A 86 -8.58 3.02 11.41
C CYS A 86 -7.72 2.17 12.37
N SER A 87 -7.92 0.87 12.36
CA SER A 87 -7.23 -0.11 13.20
C SER A 87 -6.43 -1.11 12.36
N ARG A 88 -5.44 -1.74 12.98
CA ARG A 88 -4.69 -2.83 12.35
C ARG A 88 -5.51 -4.11 12.48
N PHE A 89 -5.96 -4.66 11.36
CA PHE A 89 -6.78 -5.86 11.29
C PHE A 89 -6.02 -7.10 10.80
N ASP A 90 -4.80 -6.93 10.30
CA ASP A 90 -3.97 -8.01 9.74
C ASP A 90 -2.47 -7.68 9.87
N PRO A 91 -1.56 -8.67 9.96
CA PRO A 91 -0.10 -8.46 9.97
C PRO A 91 0.48 -7.79 8.73
N SER A 92 -0.24 -7.77 7.60
CA SER A 92 0.14 -7.02 6.39
C SER A 92 -0.07 -5.51 6.54
N VAL A 93 -0.83 -5.05 7.54
CA VAL A 93 -0.99 -3.63 7.88
C VAL A 93 0.17 -3.18 8.74
N ASN A 94 1.13 -2.45 8.20
CA ASN A 94 2.28 -1.93 8.94
C ASN A 94 1.90 -0.78 9.85
N PHE A 95 1.11 0.16 9.32
CA PHE A 95 0.73 1.37 10.03
C PHE A 95 -0.64 1.86 9.53
N VAL A 96 -1.36 2.56 10.39
CA VAL A 96 -2.60 3.24 10.05
C VAL A 96 -2.69 4.57 10.77
N LYS A 97 -3.16 5.60 10.06
CA LYS A 97 -3.37 6.94 10.62
C LYS A 97 -4.77 7.44 10.30
N ARG A 98 -5.42 8.02 11.30
CA ARG A 98 -6.70 8.70 11.13
C ARG A 98 -6.44 10.18 10.88
N LEU A 99 -7.02 10.71 9.82
CA LEU A 99 -6.95 12.10 9.40
C LEU A 99 -8.36 12.68 9.33
N VAL A 100 -8.50 14.00 9.49
CA VAL A 100 -9.78 14.69 9.36
C VAL A 100 -9.61 15.90 8.44
N VAL A 101 -10.28 15.86 7.30
CA VAL A 101 -10.27 16.95 6.32
C VAL A 101 -11.49 17.83 6.54
N GLN A 102 -11.30 19.15 6.53
CA GLN A 102 -12.38 20.13 6.69
C GLN A 102 -12.84 20.67 5.32
N PRO A 103 -14.13 21.02 5.16
CA PRO A 103 -14.60 21.64 3.93
C PRO A 103 -13.83 22.91 3.56
N GLY A 104 -13.37 22.98 2.31
CA GLY A 104 -12.62 24.13 1.79
C GLY A 104 -11.25 24.35 2.41
N ARG A 105 -10.68 23.34 3.09
CA ARG A 105 -9.37 23.41 3.71
C ARG A 105 -8.44 22.32 3.16
N ASP A 106 -7.17 22.65 3.08
CA ASP A 106 -6.11 21.70 2.76
C ASP A 106 -5.54 21.12 4.06
N LEU A 107 -5.24 19.83 4.04
CA LEU A 107 -4.54 19.11 5.11
C LEU A 107 -3.19 18.63 4.55
N TYR A 108 -2.12 18.94 5.25
CA TYR A 108 -0.78 18.41 5.01
C TYR A 108 -0.37 17.54 6.18
N ASP A 109 0.09 16.34 5.89
CA ASP A 109 0.53 15.39 6.90
C ASP A 109 1.75 14.61 6.39
N ALA A 110 2.76 14.47 7.23
CA ALA A 110 3.93 13.65 6.97
C ALA A 110 3.86 12.39 7.83
N MET A 111 4.05 11.25 7.21
CA MET A 111 4.11 9.95 7.88
C MET A 111 5.45 9.29 7.61
N GLU A 112 5.96 8.63 8.64
CA GLU A 112 7.09 7.73 8.49
C GLU A 112 6.72 6.57 7.57
N LEU A 113 7.65 6.16 6.71
CA LEU A 113 7.47 4.97 5.89
C LEU A 113 7.92 3.73 6.68
N SER A 114 6.95 2.93 7.09
CA SER A 114 7.21 1.68 7.82
C SER A 114 7.88 0.64 6.91
N GLU A 115 8.77 -0.15 7.49
CA GLU A 115 9.50 -1.22 6.78
C GLU A 115 8.53 -2.20 6.11
N GLY A 116 8.86 -2.60 4.88
CA GLY A 116 8.06 -3.54 4.10
C GLY A 116 6.80 -2.97 3.45
N THR A 117 6.50 -1.67 3.64
CA THR A 117 5.34 -1.04 3.00
C THR A 117 5.52 -0.96 1.49
N ARG A 118 4.50 -1.37 0.74
CA ARG A 118 4.47 -1.32 -0.72
C ARG A 118 3.29 -0.53 -1.28
N HIS A 119 2.25 -0.34 -0.45
CA HIS A 119 1.04 0.35 -0.86
C HIS A 119 0.57 1.28 0.24
N VAL A 120 -0.03 2.39 -0.15
CA VAL A 120 -0.84 3.22 0.73
C VAL A 120 -2.29 3.09 0.29
N ALA A 121 -3.17 2.67 1.20
CA ALA A 121 -4.60 2.68 0.96
C ALA A 121 -5.25 3.84 1.74
N ILE A 122 -6.11 4.58 1.05
CA ILE A 122 -6.84 5.72 1.61
C ILE A 122 -8.32 5.36 1.60
N VAL A 123 -8.94 5.37 2.77
CA VAL A 123 -10.35 5.03 2.98
C VAL A 123 -11.04 6.23 3.59
N ALA A 124 -12.13 6.69 2.98
CA ALA A 124 -12.87 7.87 3.41
C ALA A 124 -14.29 7.53 3.86
N GLY A 125 -14.68 8.07 5.02
CA GLY A 125 -15.99 7.86 5.64
C GLY A 125 -17.05 8.85 5.16
N TYR A 126 -17.39 8.82 3.88
CA TYR A 126 -18.48 9.63 3.34
C TYR A 126 -19.84 9.20 3.88
N TYR A 127 -20.75 10.12 4.10
CA TYR A 127 -22.15 9.80 4.44
C TYR A 127 -22.85 9.00 3.32
N ASN A 128 -22.64 9.42 2.06
CA ASN A 128 -23.14 8.71 0.90
C ASN A 128 -21.92 8.28 0.07
N PHE A 129 -21.54 7.02 0.14
CA PHE A 129 -20.38 6.54 -0.59
C PHE A 129 -20.71 5.35 -1.50
N LYS A 130 -19.99 5.29 -2.60
CA LYS A 130 -19.80 4.06 -3.35
C LYS A 130 -18.40 3.56 -3.04
N LYS A 131 -18.22 2.24 -2.83
CA LYS A 131 -16.94 1.63 -2.47
C LYS A 131 -15.78 2.17 -3.31
N LYS A 132 -15.92 2.19 -4.64
CA LYS A 132 -14.90 2.69 -5.57
C LYS A 132 -14.56 4.17 -5.42
N GLU A 133 -15.49 4.95 -4.93
CA GLU A 133 -15.33 6.40 -4.74
C GLU A 133 -14.68 6.72 -3.39
N ALA A 134 -14.94 5.89 -2.37
CA ALA A 134 -14.47 6.10 -1.01
C ALA A 134 -13.09 5.47 -0.72
N VAL A 135 -12.59 4.58 -1.58
CA VAL A 135 -11.33 3.85 -1.36
C VAL A 135 -10.42 4.02 -2.56
N LYS A 136 -9.17 4.41 -2.28
CA LYS A 136 -8.09 4.50 -3.28
C LYS A 136 -6.83 3.83 -2.75
N THR A 137 -6.08 3.19 -3.64
CA THR A 137 -4.79 2.58 -3.33
C THR A 137 -3.72 3.16 -4.22
N VAL A 138 -2.57 3.46 -3.62
CA VAL A 138 -1.40 4.02 -4.31
C VAL A 138 -0.23 3.06 -4.10
N PRO A 139 0.34 2.47 -5.16
CA PRO A 139 1.56 1.69 -5.04
C PRO A 139 2.72 2.63 -4.73
N LEU A 140 3.63 2.20 -3.86
CA LEU A 140 4.85 2.96 -3.57
C LEU A 140 5.96 2.52 -4.53
N PRO A 141 6.56 3.45 -5.29
CA PRO A 141 7.58 3.13 -6.26
C PRO A 141 8.88 2.69 -5.59
N LEU A 142 9.50 1.67 -6.14
CA LEU A 142 10.87 1.28 -5.83
C LEU A 142 11.78 1.98 -6.83
N LYS A 143 12.42 3.09 -6.47
CA LYS A 143 13.39 3.79 -7.34
C LYS A 143 14.82 3.28 -7.09
N GLY A 144 15.56 2.95 -8.13
CA GLY A 144 16.99 2.60 -8.09
C GLY A 144 17.40 1.51 -9.08
N MET A 145 18.72 1.35 -9.25
CA MET A 145 19.30 0.24 -10.02
C MET A 145 19.02 -1.11 -9.34
N PRO A 146 19.08 -2.26 -10.05
CA PRO A 146 18.74 -3.58 -9.52
C PRO A 146 19.37 -3.94 -8.18
N PHE A 147 20.56 -3.38 -7.89
CA PHE A 147 21.33 -3.65 -6.66
C PHE A 147 21.28 -2.54 -5.60
N PHE A 148 20.72 -1.35 -5.93
CA PHE A 148 20.65 -0.19 -5.03
C PHE A 148 19.31 0.52 -5.16
N LYS A 149 18.23 -0.14 -4.71
CA LYS A 149 16.91 0.48 -4.66
C LYS A 149 16.81 1.34 -3.40
N LYS A 150 16.74 2.66 -3.56
CA LYS A 150 16.51 3.62 -2.47
C LYS A 150 15.07 4.08 -2.51
N HIS A 151 14.37 4.01 -1.38
CA HIS A 151 13.08 4.67 -1.26
C HIS A 151 13.33 6.18 -1.25
N VAL A 152 12.62 6.84 -2.15
CA VAL A 152 12.51 8.30 -2.15
C VAL A 152 11.18 8.60 -1.50
N GLY A 153 11.13 9.66 -0.70
CA GLY A 153 9.87 10.14 -0.13
C GLY A 153 8.79 10.24 -1.22
N THR A 154 7.60 9.77 -0.92
CA THR A 154 6.48 9.73 -1.87
C THR A 154 5.45 10.78 -1.47
N ASP A 155 5.15 11.69 -2.39
CA ASP A 155 4.08 12.65 -2.23
C ASP A 155 2.78 12.05 -2.78
N ILE A 156 1.71 12.12 -2.02
CA ILE A 156 0.38 11.65 -2.38
C ILE A 156 -0.58 12.82 -2.28
N ASP A 157 -1.01 13.36 -3.43
CA ASP A 157 -1.99 14.42 -3.49
C ASP A 157 -3.38 13.83 -3.73
N VAL A 158 -4.31 14.14 -2.85
CA VAL A 158 -5.67 13.62 -2.84
C VAL A 158 -6.68 14.76 -2.87
N PHE A 159 -7.58 14.74 -3.82
CA PHE A 159 -8.77 15.58 -3.79
C PHE A 159 -9.90 14.84 -3.07
N CYS A 160 -10.45 15.49 -2.06
CA CYS A 160 -11.58 15.01 -1.27
C CYS A 160 -12.83 15.82 -1.68
N GLY A 161 -13.65 15.23 -2.54
CA GLY A 161 -14.84 15.86 -3.12
C GLY A 161 -16.11 15.69 -2.29
N PRO A 162 -17.27 16.02 -2.86
CA PRO A 162 -18.55 15.88 -2.18
C PRO A 162 -18.90 14.45 -1.76
N GLN A 163 -18.51 13.45 -2.57
CA GLN A 163 -18.84 12.03 -2.34
C GLN A 163 -17.75 11.09 -2.91
N GLU A 164 -16.58 11.61 -3.28
CA GLU A 164 -15.51 10.82 -3.91
C GLU A 164 -14.11 11.29 -3.49
N LEU A 165 -13.17 10.33 -3.46
CA LEU A 165 -11.74 10.58 -3.45
C LEU A 165 -11.19 10.50 -4.88
N ARG A 166 -10.26 11.40 -5.22
CA ARG A 166 -9.46 11.31 -6.44
C ARG A 166 -7.98 11.48 -6.09
N ILE A 167 -7.15 10.55 -6.55
CA ILE A 167 -5.70 10.72 -6.48
C ILE A 167 -5.27 11.66 -7.59
N LEU A 168 -4.66 12.78 -7.24
CA LEU A 168 -4.13 13.76 -8.18
C LEU A 168 -2.67 13.49 -8.53
N LYS A 169 -1.89 13.01 -7.54
CA LYS A 169 -0.51 12.58 -7.66
C LYS A 169 -0.24 11.46 -6.66
N GLY A 170 0.50 10.45 -7.04
CA GLY A 170 0.92 9.39 -6.12
C GLY A 170 1.65 8.27 -6.82
N GLY A 171 2.74 7.79 -6.20
CA GLY A 171 3.40 6.58 -6.63
C GLY A 171 4.26 6.65 -7.89
N GLU A 172 4.64 7.84 -8.37
CA GLU A 172 5.56 8.04 -9.50
C GLU A 172 7.03 8.06 -9.07
#